data_9cbb1bea5ebb91e77e17690fd34eb5f9
#
_entry.id   9cbb1bea5ebb91e77e17690fd34eb5f9
#
_cell.length_a   1.000
_cell.length_b   1.000
_cell.length_c   1.000
_cell.angle_alpha   90.00
_cell.angle_beta   90.00
_cell.angle_gamma   90.00
#
_symmetry.space_group_name_H-M   'P 1'
#
loop_
_entity.id
_entity.type
_entity.pdbx_description
1 polymer ?
#
loop_
_entity_poly.entity_id
_entity_poly.type
_entity_poly.pdbx_seq_one_letter_code
_entity_poly.pdbx_strand_id
1 'polypeptide(L)'
;AGGDDDYALRPEFTPTLARMVAARGGSLPVPVKWFAIPNFFRAERPQRGRLREFTQWNVDLLGLDTPDADAEVTAVAALALERLGLRPADVRIKLSHRGAMGAALGAMGVRPDQVPGAFELLDRRDRLDPPAIKARAAEIGLADAALESLMSAAATRIPLDGGAAAIAKALGIGTTGLEAIDALCAALGARGIAEWCEWDLGIVRGLAYYTGSVFEIHEASGAERAIAGGGRYDGLVELVGGPKTSAFGFGMGDVVLSLVLKDRGLLPADGGESLLPRPDVFMISADPAADPVMHRLAAELRRAGLHVRHSYKSTRNVGKLLGDAGKCRARRAVILDAGLASGQVSVKDLDGGSQSAVAMSDLVATLTA
;
A
#
# COMPACT_ATOMS: atom_id res chain seq x y z
N ALA A 1 -0.37 -34.49 1.76
CA ALA A 1 -1.64 -34.05 1.26
C ALA A 1 -1.53 -33.99 -0.26
N GLY A 2 -1.99 -35.01 -0.96
CA GLY A 2 -2.10 -35.03 -2.42
C GLY A 2 -3.57 -34.91 -2.77
N GLY A 3 -3.98 -33.80 -3.36
CA GLY A 3 -5.22 -33.66 -4.08
C GLY A 3 -4.90 -33.44 -5.55
N ASP A 4 -5.84 -33.69 -6.44
CA ASP A 4 -5.73 -33.43 -7.88
C ASP A 4 -5.90 -31.94 -8.22
N ASP A 5 -5.84 -31.06 -7.21
CA ASP A 5 -6.05 -29.62 -7.38
C ASP A 5 -4.73 -28.92 -7.74
N ASP A 6 -4.74 -28.11 -8.77
CA ASP A 6 -3.66 -27.19 -9.11
C ASP A 6 -3.71 -25.95 -8.21
N TYR A 7 -2.62 -25.64 -7.55
CA TYR A 7 -2.48 -24.42 -6.71
C TYR A 7 -1.60 -23.39 -7.41
N ALA A 8 -2.01 -22.12 -7.32
CA ALA A 8 -1.23 -21.00 -7.79
C ALA A 8 -0.98 -19.99 -6.67
N LEU A 9 0.18 -19.36 -6.68
CA LEU A 9 0.45 -18.20 -5.83
C LEU A 9 -0.41 -17.02 -6.29
N ARG A 10 -1.09 -16.37 -5.36
CA ARG A 10 -1.99 -15.27 -5.67
C ARG A 10 -1.26 -14.05 -6.24
N PRO A 11 -1.65 -13.54 -7.45
CA PRO A 11 -1.05 -12.34 -8.04
C PRO A 11 -1.76 -11.04 -7.64
N GLU A 12 -3.00 -11.13 -7.12
CA GLU A 12 -3.85 -10.01 -6.69
C GLU A 12 -4.91 -10.46 -5.67
N PHE A 13 -5.58 -9.52 -5.02
CA PHE A 13 -6.55 -9.80 -3.96
C PHE A 13 -8.01 -9.81 -4.43
N THR A 14 -8.38 -8.93 -5.35
CA THR A 14 -9.79 -8.63 -5.69
C THR A 14 -10.62 -9.84 -6.11
N PRO A 15 -10.11 -10.80 -6.93
CA PRO A 15 -10.88 -12.02 -7.22
C PRO A 15 -11.10 -12.92 -6.00
N THR A 16 -10.14 -12.95 -5.07
CA THR A 16 -10.31 -13.69 -3.80
C THR A 16 -11.37 -13.03 -2.93
N LEU A 17 -11.37 -11.68 -2.82
CA LEU A 17 -12.38 -10.93 -2.11
C LEU A 17 -13.76 -11.16 -2.71
N ALA A 18 -13.89 -11.08 -4.04
CA ALA A 18 -15.15 -11.33 -4.73
C ALA A 18 -15.72 -12.73 -4.41
N ARG A 19 -14.87 -13.78 -4.40
CA ARG A 19 -15.29 -15.14 -4.00
C ARG A 19 -15.72 -15.21 -2.53
N MET A 20 -15.02 -14.49 -1.63
CA MET A 20 -15.39 -14.44 -0.20
C MET A 20 -16.77 -13.79 -0.01
N VAL A 21 -17.04 -12.70 -0.75
CA VAL A 21 -18.35 -12.03 -0.73
C VAL A 21 -19.43 -12.92 -1.36
N ALA A 22 -19.17 -13.53 -2.51
CA ALA A 22 -20.08 -14.45 -3.17
C ALA A 22 -20.46 -15.63 -2.27
N ALA A 23 -19.49 -16.22 -1.55
CA ALA A 23 -19.73 -17.33 -0.63
C ALA A 23 -20.61 -16.95 0.58
N ARG A 24 -20.69 -15.67 0.95
CA ARG A 24 -21.55 -15.15 2.03
C ARG A 24 -22.91 -14.73 1.53
N GLY A 25 -23.09 -14.56 0.22
CA GLY A 25 -24.33 -14.11 -0.41
C GLY A 25 -24.87 -12.84 0.22
N GLY A 26 -26.20 -12.77 0.38
CA GLY A 26 -26.86 -11.59 0.99
C GLY A 26 -26.77 -11.47 2.52
N SER A 27 -25.93 -12.26 3.19
CA SER A 27 -25.79 -12.23 4.66
C SER A 27 -24.86 -11.14 5.21
N LEU A 28 -24.09 -10.51 4.33
CA LEU A 28 -23.21 -9.40 4.74
C LEU A 28 -24.00 -8.09 4.86
N PRO A 29 -23.72 -7.26 5.88
CA PRO A 29 -24.28 -5.93 5.95
C PRO A 29 -23.76 -5.06 4.79
N VAL A 30 -24.63 -4.25 4.20
CA VAL A 30 -24.29 -3.33 3.10
C VAL A 30 -24.24 -1.90 3.66
N PRO A 31 -23.21 -1.09 3.33
CA PRO A 31 -22.04 -1.44 2.52
C PRO A 31 -21.01 -2.31 3.26
N VAL A 32 -20.35 -3.20 2.54
CA VAL A 32 -19.18 -3.92 3.04
C VAL A 32 -17.96 -3.03 2.83
N LYS A 33 -17.25 -2.70 3.91
CA LYS A 33 -16.01 -1.89 3.88
C LYS A 33 -14.89 -2.72 4.48
N TRP A 34 -14.06 -3.30 3.64
CA TRP A 34 -12.98 -4.18 4.06
C TRP A 34 -11.62 -3.69 3.59
N PHE A 35 -10.59 -4.07 4.35
CA PHE A 35 -9.21 -3.93 3.92
C PHE A 35 -8.42 -5.20 4.21
N ALA A 36 -7.31 -5.39 3.50
CA ALA A 36 -6.36 -6.45 3.73
C ALA A 36 -4.94 -6.03 3.32
N ILE A 37 -3.92 -6.60 3.96
CA ILE A 37 -2.52 -6.33 3.66
C ILE A 37 -1.79 -7.67 3.42
N PRO A 38 -2.14 -8.42 2.37
CA PRO A 38 -1.50 -9.69 2.05
C PRO A 38 -0.27 -9.54 1.17
N ASN A 39 0.54 -10.61 1.14
CA ASN A 39 1.60 -10.75 0.16
C ASN A 39 1.04 -11.26 -1.17
N PHE A 40 1.65 -10.79 -2.26
CA PHE A 40 1.37 -11.20 -3.63
C PHE A 40 2.62 -11.67 -4.34
N PHE A 41 2.42 -12.51 -5.36
CA PHE A 41 3.49 -13.14 -6.10
C PHE A 41 3.27 -12.93 -7.60
N ARG A 42 4.29 -12.40 -8.29
CA ARG A 42 4.25 -12.21 -9.74
C ARG A 42 5.56 -12.66 -10.37
N ALA A 43 5.48 -13.49 -11.40
CA ALA A 43 6.64 -13.99 -12.14
C ALA A 43 7.24 -12.94 -13.08
N GLU A 44 7.24 -11.68 -12.68
CA GLU A 44 7.77 -10.58 -13.45
C GLU A 44 9.29 -10.44 -13.30
N ARG A 45 9.94 -9.83 -14.29
CA ARG A 45 11.37 -9.53 -14.20
C ARG A 45 11.58 -8.47 -13.09
N PRO A 46 12.42 -8.75 -12.07
CA PRO A 46 12.72 -7.79 -11.02
C PRO A 46 13.36 -6.52 -11.60
N GLN A 47 12.90 -5.36 -11.12
CA GLN A 47 13.45 -4.04 -11.45
C GLN A 47 13.09 -3.05 -10.33
N ARG A 48 13.60 -1.82 -10.40
CA ARG A 48 13.24 -0.77 -9.43
C ARG A 48 11.72 -0.65 -9.32
N GLY A 49 11.19 -0.67 -8.11
CA GLY A 49 9.75 -0.61 -7.86
C GLY A 49 8.96 -1.89 -8.18
N ARG A 50 9.63 -3.02 -8.52
CA ARG A 50 8.97 -4.28 -8.85
C ARG A 50 9.73 -5.49 -8.32
N LEU A 51 9.13 -6.18 -7.37
CA LEU A 51 9.60 -7.43 -6.80
C LEU A 51 8.68 -8.59 -7.23
N ARG A 52 9.17 -9.82 -7.13
CA ARG A 52 8.36 -11.02 -7.36
C ARG A 52 7.43 -11.34 -6.20
N GLU A 53 7.82 -10.98 -4.99
CA GLU A 53 7.00 -11.00 -3.78
C GLU A 53 6.95 -9.58 -3.23
N PHE A 54 5.75 -9.09 -2.90
CA PHE A 54 5.51 -7.75 -2.37
C PHE A 54 4.23 -7.73 -1.53
N THR A 55 4.15 -6.79 -0.63
CA THR A 55 2.95 -6.53 0.17
C THR A 55 2.10 -5.45 -0.50
N GLN A 56 0.79 -5.60 -0.42
CA GLN A 56 -0.12 -4.59 -0.95
C GLN A 56 -1.26 -4.33 0.04
N TRP A 57 -1.49 -3.07 0.36
CA TRP A 57 -2.67 -2.66 1.09
C TRP A 57 -3.84 -2.51 0.12
N ASN A 58 -4.87 -3.31 0.34
CA ASN A 58 -6.10 -3.31 -0.46
C ASN A 58 -7.23 -2.76 0.40
N VAL A 59 -8.04 -1.88 -0.18
CA VAL A 59 -9.24 -1.30 0.44
C VAL A 59 -10.38 -1.41 -0.55
N ASP A 60 -11.50 -1.96 -0.11
CA ASP A 60 -12.65 -2.23 -0.96
C ASP A 60 -13.96 -1.84 -0.26
N LEU A 61 -14.85 -1.22 -1.01
CA LEU A 61 -16.22 -0.89 -0.65
C LEU A 61 -17.16 -1.59 -1.62
N LEU A 62 -18.07 -2.44 -1.09
CA LEU A 62 -19.00 -3.21 -1.93
C LEU A 62 -20.44 -2.92 -1.52
N GLY A 63 -21.33 -2.97 -2.49
CA GLY A 63 -22.79 -2.84 -2.31
C GLY A 63 -23.34 -1.43 -2.52
N LEU A 64 -22.51 -0.45 -2.91
CA LEU A 64 -22.98 0.90 -3.28
C LEU A 64 -22.55 1.23 -4.72
N ASP A 65 -23.54 1.61 -5.52
CA ASP A 65 -23.34 2.09 -6.90
C ASP A 65 -23.50 3.61 -6.94
N THR A 66 -22.57 4.31 -6.32
CA THR A 66 -22.61 5.77 -6.27
C THR A 66 -21.22 6.39 -6.42
N PRO A 67 -21.09 7.55 -7.09
CA PRO A 67 -19.84 8.29 -7.16
C PRO A 67 -19.30 8.70 -5.78
N ASP A 68 -20.18 8.83 -4.79
CA ASP A 68 -19.81 9.13 -3.40
C ASP A 68 -19.00 7.98 -2.76
N ALA A 69 -19.37 6.72 -3.05
CA ALA A 69 -18.61 5.53 -2.63
C ALA A 69 -17.22 5.49 -3.27
N ASP A 70 -17.09 5.85 -4.56
CA ASP A 70 -15.82 5.95 -5.27
C ASP A 70 -14.91 7.01 -4.64
N ALA A 71 -15.51 8.17 -4.34
CA ALA A 71 -14.82 9.28 -3.67
C ALA A 71 -14.35 8.91 -2.25
N GLU A 72 -15.16 8.16 -1.49
CA GLU A 72 -14.80 7.70 -0.14
C GLU A 72 -13.52 6.83 -0.19
N VAL A 73 -13.49 5.83 -1.05
CA VAL A 73 -12.32 4.94 -1.17
C VAL A 73 -11.09 5.68 -1.69
N THR A 74 -11.27 6.59 -2.65
CA THR A 74 -10.19 7.45 -3.14
C THR A 74 -9.65 8.36 -2.04
N ALA A 75 -10.52 8.91 -1.19
CA ALA A 75 -10.12 9.74 -0.05
C ALA A 75 -9.33 8.95 1.01
N VAL A 76 -9.66 7.68 1.24
CA VAL A 76 -8.87 6.81 2.14
C VAL A 76 -7.43 6.70 1.66
N ALA A 77 -7.21 6.56 0.34
CA ALA A 77 -5.87 6.52 -0.22
C ALA A 77 -5.13 7.86 -0.05
N ALA A 78 -5.79 8.99 -0.39
CA ALA A 78 -5.21 10.33 -0.27
C ALA A 78 -4.82 10.66 1.18
N LEU A 79 -5.73 10.45 2.13
CA LEU A 79 -5.51 10.73 3.54
C LEU A 79 -4.44 9.85 4.18
N ALA A 80 -4.28 8.61 3.71
CA ALA A 80 -3.17 7.76 4.14
C ALA A 80 -1.82 8.33 3.68
N LEU A 81 -1.72 8.79 2.43
CA LEU A 81 -0.51 9.44 1.91
C LEU A 81 -0.20 10.74 2.64
N GLU A 82 -1.22 11.54 2.94
CA GLU A 82 -1.08 12.76 3.74
C GLU A 82 -0.53 12.46 5.15
N ARG A 83 -1.05 11.43 5.82
CA ARG A 83 -0.55 10.99 7.13
C ARG A 83 0.88 10.47 7.10
N LEU A 84 1.34 9.99 5.95
CA LEU A 84 2.74 9.63 5.73
C LEU A 84 3.63 10.83 5.39
N GLY A 85 3.07 12.06 5.37
CA GLY A 85 3.77 13.30 5.13
C GLY A 85 3.88 13.72 3.66
N LEU A 86 3.24 12.99 2.73
CA LEU A 86 3.18 13.35 1.32
C LEU A 86 2.10 14.43 1.09
N ARG A 87 2.27 15.21 0.04
CA ARG A 87 1.39 16.33 -0.33
C ARG A 87 0.97 16.22 -1.80
N PRO A 88 -0.04 16.98 -2.25
CA PRO A 88 -0.45 17.03 -3.66
C PRO A 88 0.68 17.38 -4.64
N ALA A 89 1.70 18.11 -4.19
CA ALA A 89 2.90 18.42 -4.97
C ALA A 89 3.86 17.20 -5.11
N ASP A 90 3.77 16.22 -4.24
CA ASP A 90 4.63 15.05 -4.22
C ASP A 90 4.02 13.88 -5.01
N VAL A 91 2.70 13.75 -4.98
CA VAL A 91 1.95 12.67 -5.65
C VAL A 91 0.64 13.17 -6.24
N ARG A 92 0.18 12.53 -7.32
CA ARG A 92 -1.07 12.86 -8.01
C ARG A 92 -1.95 11.63 -8.15
N ILE A 93 -3.24 11.81 -7.90
CA ILE A 93 -4.31 10.83 -8.17
C ILE A 93 -4.85 11.13 -9.56
N LYS A 94 -4.49 10.29 -10.51
CA LYS A 94 -4.89 10.39 -11.91
C LYS A 94 -6.15 9.58 -12.12
N LEU A 95 -7.25 10.25 -12.39
CA LEU A 95 -8.57 9.66 -12.60
C LEU A 95 -8.85 9.43 -14.09
N SER A 96 -9.61 8.41 -14.39
CA SER A 96 -10.19 8.18 -15.73
C SER A 96 -11.55 7.48 -15.59
N HIS A 97 -12.26 7.35 -16.71
CA HIS A 97 -13.57 6.70 -16.73
C HIS A 97 -13.70 5.78 -17.93
N ARG A 98 -13.77 4.46 -17.67
CA ARG A 98 -13.79 3.44 -18.74
C ARG A 98 -14.97 3.58 -19.68
N GLY A 99 -16.14 3.93 -19.15
CA GLY A 99 -17.34 4.16 -19.97
C GLY A 99 -17.20 5.34 -20.94
N ALA A 100 -16.60 6.47 -20.48
CA ALA A 100 -16.32 7.61 -21.35
C ALA A 100 -15.31 7.26 -22.46
N MET A 101 -14.24 6.55 -22.09
CA MET A 101 -13.25 6.07 -23.08
C MET A 101 -13.86 5.05 -24.04
N GLY A 102 -14.72 4.15 -23.56
CA GLY A 102 -15.45 3.21 -24.43
C GLY A 102 -16.37 3.92 -25.42
N ALA A 103 -17.11 4.95 -24.99
CA ALA A 103 -17.91 5.80 -25.88
C ALA A 103 -17.05 6.52 -26.93
N ALA A 104 -15.89 7.04 -26.50
CA ALA A 104 -14.93 7.67 -27.43
C ALA A 104 -14.39 6.69 -28.46
N LEU A 105 -14.02 5.47 -28.08
CA LEU A 105 -13.60 4.42 -29.01
C LEU A 105 -14.72 4.11 -30.03
N GLY A 106 -15.97 4.03 -29.60
CA GLY A 106 -17.11 3.88 -30.51
C GLY A 106 -17.24 5.04 -31.50
N ALA A 107 -17.09 6.29 -31.02
CA ALA A 107 -17.11 7.48 -31.87
C ALA A 107 -15.95 7.54 -32.86
N MET A 108 -14.80 6.95 -32.53
CA MET A 108 -13.63 6.77 -33.40
C MET A 108 -13.81 5.61 -34.41
N GLY A 109 -14.96 4.93 -34.42
CA GLY A 109 -15.24 3.80 -35.29
C GLY A 109 -14.64 2.45 -34.85
N VAL A 110 -14.19 2.34 -33.60
CA VAL A 110 -13.67 1.09 -33.04
C VAL A 110 -14.85 0.16 -32.74
N ARG A 111 -14.84 -1.05 -33.30
CA ARG A 111 -15.90 -2.04 -33.10
C ARG A 111 -15.85 -2.63 -31.69
N PRO A 112 -16.99 -3.13 -31.17
CA PRO A 112 -17.05 -3.72 -29.82
C PRO A 112 -16.03 -4.85 -29.57
N ASP A 113 -15.75 -5.68 -30.60
CA ASP A 113 -14.77 -6.78 -30.53
C ASP A 113 -13.31 -6.28 -30.41
N GLN A 114 -13.03 -5.06 -30.84
CA GLN A 114 -11.71 -4.43 -30.81
C GLN A 114 -11.45 -3.65 -29.50
N VAL A 115 -12.50 -3.27 -28.76
CA VAL A 115 -12.40 -2.44 -27.55
C VAL A 115 -11.46 -3.03 -26.49
N PRO A 116 -11.50 -4.34 -26.16
CA PRO A 116 -10.56 -4.92 -25.20
C PRO A 116 -9.10 -4.77 -25.63
N GLY A 117 -8.81 -4.99 -26.93
CA GLY A 117 -7.47 -4.81 -27.48
C GLY A 117 -7.00 -3.36 -27.44
N ALA A 118 -7.89 -2.39 -27.71
CA ALA A 118 -7.60 -0.98 -27.62
C ALA A 118 -7.25 -0.56 -26.18
N PHE A 119 -7.97 -1.05 -25.18
CA PHE A 119 -7.63 -0.84 -23.76
C PHE A 119 -6.29 -1.48 -23.39
N GLU A 120 -6.00 -2.70 -23.86
CA GLU A 120 -4.70 -3.33 -23.64
C GLU A 120 -3.56 -2.54 -24.28
N LEU A 121 -3.74 -2.02 -25.47
CA LEU A 121 -2.77 -1.17 -26.15
C LEU A 121 -2.49 0.11 -25.34
N LEU A 122 -3.54 0.77 -24.84
CA LEU A 122 -3.41 1.94 -23.96
C LEU A 122 -2.64 1.64 -22.67
N ASP A 123 -2.94 0.53 -22.01
CA ASP A 123 -2.25 0.12 -20.76
C ASP A 123 -0.76 -0.16 -20.97
N ARG A 124 -0.39 -0.58 -22.18
CA ARG A 124 0.99 -0.93 -22.52
C ARG A 124 1.75 0.16 -23.27
N ARG A 125 1.10 1.24 -23.71
CA ARG A 125 1.68 2.25 -24.60
C ARG A 125 3.02 2.81 -24.12
N ASP A 126 3.16 3.05 -22.82
CA ASP A 126 4.38 3.64 -22.24
C ASP A 126 5.57 2.66 -22.20
N ARG A 127 5.34 1.40 -22.57
CA ARG A 127 6.35 0.32 -22.65
C ARG A 127 6.67 -0.10 -24.07
N LEU A 128 5.97 0.48 -25.06
CA LEU A 128 6.11 0.18 -26.47
C LEU A 128 6.72 1.37 -27.20
N ASP A 129 7.55 1.11 -28.19
CA ASP A 129 7.99 2.12 -29.11
C ASP A 129 6.91 2.41 -30.18
N PRO A 130 6.97 3.53 -30.90
CA PRO A 130 5.95 3.88 -31.89
C PRO A 130 5.73 2.82 -32.99
N PRO A 131 6.75 2.11 -33.51
CA PRO A 131 6.55 1.01 -34.45
C PRO A 131 5.74 -0.15 -33.80
N ALA A 132 6.05 -0.54 -32.57
CA ALA A 132 5.33 -1.60 -31.86
C ALA A 132 3.88 -1.22 -31.55
N ILE A 133 3.60 0.06 -31.23
CA ILE A 133 2.23 0.57 -31.08
C ILE A 133 1.44 0.39 -32.39
N LYS A 134 2.01 0.79 -33.53
CA LYS A 134 1.36 0.63 -34.85
C LYS A 134 1.14 -0.84 -35.20
N ALA A 135 2.14 -1.69 -34.98
CA ALA A 135 2.02 -3.12 -35.25
C ALA A 135 0.87 -3.73 -34.38
N ARG A 136 0.81 -3.40 -33.11
CA ARG A 136 -0.24 -3.89 -32.21
C ARG A 136 -1.62 -3.35 -32.60
N ALA A 137 -1.74 -2.10 -33.00
CA ALA A 137 -2.97 -1.51 -33.53
C ALA A 137 -3.46 -2.25 -34.78
N ALA A 138 -2.56 -2.58 -35.69
CA ALA A 138 -2.87 -3.35 -36.92
C ALA A 138 -3.37 -4.77 -36.58
N GLU A 139 -2.75 -5.47 -35.60
CA GLU A 139 -3.20 -6.78 -35.14
C GLU A 139 -4.63 -6.74 -34.56
N ILE A 140 -4.99 -5.64 -33.87
CA ILE A 140 -6.34 -5.41 -33.34
C ILE A 140 -7.32 -5.02 -34.48
N GLY A 141 -6.79 -4.58 -35.63
CA GLY A 141 -7.57 -4.08 -36.77
C GLY A 141 -8.05 -2.63 -36.55
N LEU A 142 -7.35 -1.82 -35.76
CA LEU A 142 -7.61 -0.38 -35.64
C LEU A 142 -7.17 0.37 -36.88
N ALA A 143 -8.02 1.28 -37.38
CA ALA A 143 -7.63 2.21 -38.44
C ALA A 143 -6.61 3.24 -37.94
N ASP A 144 -5.71 3.71 -38.77
CA ASP A 144 -4.68 4.68 -38.40
C ASP A 144 -5.28 5.96 -37.80
N ALA A 145 -6.36 6.49 -38.35
CA ALA A 145 -7.06 7.65 -37.78
C ALA A 145 -7.64 7.40 -36.39
N ALA A 146 -8.14 6.19 -36.10
CA ALA A 146 -8.60 5.81 -34.78
C ALA A 146 -7.43 5.70 -33.82
N LEU A 147 -6.30 5.14 -34.23
CA LEU A 147 -5.09 5.08 -33.41
C LEU A 147 -4.57 6.48 -33.07
N GLU A 148 -4.48 7.40 -34.03
CA GLU A 148 -4.04 8.78 -33.77
C GLU A 148 -4.97 9.50 -32.78
N SER A 149 -6.28 9.38 -32.97
CA SER A 149 -7.27 9.97 -32.07
C SER A 149 -7.16 9.38 -30.68
N LEU A 150 -6.96 8.06 -30.56
CA LEU A 150 -6.81 7.36 -29.29
C LEU A 150 -5.52 7.81 -28.55
N MET A 151 -4.40 7.93 -29.24
CA MET A 151 -3.14 8.41 -28.65
C MET A 151 -3.24 9.88 -28.21
N SER A 152 -3.92 10.73 -28.98
CA SER A 152 -4.21 12.11 -28.63
C SER A 152 -5.08 12.20 -27.38
N ALA A 153 -6.16 11.44 -27.32
CA ALA A 153 -7.01 11.35 -26.13
C ALA A 153 -6.21 10.89 -24.90
N ALA A 154 -5.39 9.85 -25.05
CA ALA A 154 -4.56 9.30 -23.97
C ALA A 154 -3.49 10.27 -23.45
N ALA A 155 -3.06 11.25 -24.25
CA ALA A 155 -2.13 12.29 -23.82
C ALA A 155 -2.80 13.44 -23.06
N THR A 156 -4.15 13.45 -23.00
CA THR A 156 -4.92 14.57 -22.45
C THR A 156 -4.99 14.51 -20.93
N ARG A 157 -4.71 15.66 -20.31
CA ARG A 157 -4.85 15.91 -18.88
C ARG A 157 -5.82 17.04 -18.68
N ILE A 158 -6.72 16.91 -17.70
CA ILE A 158 -7.77 17.88 -17.41
C ILE A 158 -7.80 18.10 -15.89
N PRO A 159 -7.82 19.35 -15.40
CA PRO A 159 -8.07 19.63 -14.00
C PRO A 159 -9.38 18.99 -13.51
N LEU A 160 -9.45 18.65 -12.23
CA LEU A 160 -10.63 17.95 -11.67
C LEU A 160 -11.95 18.70 -11.93
N ASP A 161 -11.92 20.02 -11.81
CA ASP A 161 -13.06 20.92 -11.99
C ASP A 161 -13.55 21.02 -13.44
N GLY A 162 -12.78 20.52 -14.41
CA GLY A 162 -13.23 20.41 -15.80
C GLY A 162 -14.40 19.46 -16.02
N GLY A 163 -14.54 18.46 -15.17
CA GLY A 163 -15.69 17.55 -15.12
C GLY A 163 -16.04 16.85 -16.42
N ALA A 164 -17.29 16.43 -16.53
CA ALA A 164 -17.83 15.72 -17.69
C ALA A 164 -17.74 16.54 -18.99
N ALA A 165 -17.96 17.85 -18.93
CA ALA A 165 -17.95 18.70 -20.12
C ALA A 165 -16.56 18.77 -20.79
N ALA A 166 -15.50 18.94 -19.99
CA ALA A 166 -14.15 18.99 -20.51
C ALA A 166 -13.68 17.61 -21.04
N ILE A 167 -14.05 16.54 -20.35
CA ILE A 167 -13.78 15.16 -20.81
C ILE A 167 -14.49 14.88 -22.13
N ALA A 168 -15.78 15.17 -22.21
CA ALA A 168 -16.58 14.97 -23.42
C ALA A 168 -15.98 15.74 -24.61
N LYS A 169 -15.61 17.00 -24.41
CA LYS A 169 -14.93 17.83 -25.41
C LYS A 169 -13.60 17.23 -25.85
N ALA A 170 -12.78 16.79 -24.93
CA ALA A 170 -11.46 16.19 -25.22
C ALA A 170 -11.58 14.86 -25.99
N LEU A 171 -12.64 14.09 -25.72
CA LEU A 171 -12.90 12.80 -26.36
C LEU A 171 -13.75 12.90 -27.64
N GLY A 172 -14.28 14.10 -27.97
CA GLY A 172 -15.16 14.31 -29.13
C GLY A 172 -16.51 13.59 -29.00
N ILE A 173 -17.05 13.44 -27.79
CA ILE A 173 -18.33 12.78 -27.50
C ILE A 173 -19.32 13.74 -26.84
N GLY A 174 -20.60 13.31 -26.68
CA GLY A 174 -21.58 14.02 -25.89
C GLY A 174 -21.36 13.83 -24.38
N THR A 175 -22.07 14.62 -23.56
CA THR A 175 -22.04 14.49 -22.10
C THR A 175 -23.05 13.48 -21.54
N THR A 176 -23.94 12.99 -22.36
CA THR A 176 -24.97 12.00 -21.96
C THR A 176 -24.30 10.74 -21.43
N GLY A 177 -24.68 10.31 -20.23
CA GLY A 177 -24.10 9.15 -19.54
C GLY A 177 -22.79 9.44 -18.80
N LEU A 178 -22.37 10.71 -18.70
CA LEU A 178 -21.18 11.15 -17.96
C LEU A 178 -21.53 11.89 -16.66
N GLU A 179 -22.79 11.91 -16.25
CA GLU A 179 -23.28 12.64 -15.05
C GLU A 179 -22.57 12.18 -13.76
N ALA A 180 -22.19 10.89 -13.70
CA ALA A 180 -21.44 10.32 -12.58
C ALA A 180 -20.05 10.98 -12.42
N ILE A 181 -19.46 11.53 -13.47
CA ILE A 181 -18.17 12.21 -13.43
C ILE A 181 -18.26 13.50 -12.63
N ASP A 182 -19.28 14.33 -12.89
CA ASP A 182 -19.48 15.60 -12.16
C ASP A 182 -19.82 15.32 -10.68
N ALA A 183 -20.64 14.29 -10.42
CA ALA A 183 -20.94 13.87 -9.06
C ALA A 183 -19.67 13.37 -8.32
N LEU A 184 -18.77 12.65 -9.00
CA LEU A 184 -17.50 12.24 -8.44
C LEU A 184 -16.59 13.43 -8.13
N CYS A 185 -16.48 14.40 -9.06
CA CYS A 185 -15.72 15.63 -8.83
C CYS A 185 -16.21 16.39 -7.59
N ALA A 186 -17.53 16.57 -7.47
CA ALA A 186 -18.15 17.22 -6.32
C ALA A 186 -17.87 16.44 -5.01
N ALA A 187 -17.99 15.13 -5.03
CA ALA A 187 -17.76 14.28 -3.87
C ALA A 187 -16.28 14.26 -3.40
N LEU A 188 -15.33 14.31 -4.34
CA LEU A 188 -13.89 14.45 -4.05
C LEU A 188 -13.58 15.84 -3.45
N GLY A 189 -14.19 16.90 -4.00
CA GLY A 189 -14.08 18.26 -3.48
C GLY A 189 -14.63 18.39 -2.06
N ALA A 190 -15.81 17.81 -1.81
CA ALA A 190 -16.41 17.80 -0.47
C ALA A 190 -15.56 17.09 0.59
N ARG A 191 -14.70 16.13 0.18
CA ARG A 191 -13.76 15.42 1.06
C ARG A 191 -12.40 16.12 1.21
N GLY A 192 -12.22 17.29 0.59
CA GLY A 192 -11.00 18.09 0.67
C GLY A 192 -9.80 17.50 -0.07
N ILE A 193 -10.01 16.59 -1.03
CA ILE A 193 -8.93 15.95 -1.78
C ILE A 193 -8.86 16.36 -3.26
N ALA A 194 -9.59 17.41 -3.65
CA ALA A 194 -9.59 17.91 -5.03
C ALA A 194 -8.18 18.24 -5.56
N GLU A 195 -7.35 18.87 -4.73
CA GLU A 195 -5.98 19.23 -5.09
C GLU A 195 -5.06 18.04 -5.38
N TRP A 196 -5.42 16.83 -4.88
CA TRP A 196 -4.70 15.58 -5.16
C TRP A 196 -5.02 15.02 -6.53
N CYS A 197 -6.18 15.40 -7.11
CA CYS A 197 -6.81 14.72 -8.24
C CYS A 197 -6.67 15.53 -9.54
N GLU A 198 -6.51 14.79 -10.63
CA GLU A 198 -6.62 15.28 -12.01
C GLU A 198 -7.19 14.18 -12.90
N TRP A 199 -7.83 14.54 -14.01
CA TRP A 199 -8.22 13.60 -15.04
C TRP A 199 -7.04 13.32 -15.97
N ASP A 200 -6.73 12.04 -16.15
CA ASP A 200 -5.74 11.51 -17.06
C ASP A 200 -6.40 10.47 -17.95
N LEU A 201 -6.82 10.88 -19.14
CA LEU A 201 -7.58 10.03 -20.06
C LEU A 201 -6.78 8.83 -20.57
N GLY A 202 -5.48 8.83 -20.36
CA GLY A 202 -4.62 7.69 -20.69
C GLY A 202 -4.64 6.57 -19.65
N ILE A 203 -5.21 6.78 -18.47
CA ILE A 203 -5.34 5.73 -17.46
C ILE A 203 -6.53 4.85 -17.79
N VAL A 204 -6.29 3.58 -18.09
CA VAL A 204 -7.35 2.61 -18.45
C VAL A 204 -7.34 1.36 -17.58
N ARG A 205 -6.26 1.12 -16.84
CA ARG A 205 -6.00 -0.07 -16.04
C ARG A 205 -6.08 -1.38 -16.84
N GLY A 206 -5.07 -2.23 -16.70
CA GLY A 206 -4.95 -3.48 -17.45
C GLY A 206 -5.89 -4.61 -17.00
N LEU A 207 -6.69 -4.42 -15.93
CA LEU A 207 -7.58 -5.44 -15.41
C LEU A 207 -8.96 -5.34 -16.11
N ALA A 208 -9.39 -6.43 -16.74
CA ALA A 208 -10.58 -6.46 -17.58
C ALA A 208 -11.89 -6.22 -16.83
N TYR A 209 -11.91 -6.44 -15.52
CA TYR A 209 -13.14 -6.36 -14.72
C TYR A 209 -13.54 -4.93 -14.31
N TYR A 210 -12.72 -3.90 -14.56
CA TYR A 210 -13.12 -2.52 -14.28
C TYR A 210 -14.23 -2.04 -15.22
N THR A 211 -15.26 -1.35 -14.65
CA THR A 211 -16.49 -0.96 -15.34
C THR A 211 -16.72 0.54 -15.44
N GLY A 212 -16.28 1.33 -14.46
CA GLY A 212 -16.59 2.75 -14.34
C GLY A 212 -15.36 3.61 -14.14
N SER A 213 -15.37 4.42 -13.08
CA SER A 213 -14.23 5.24 -12.66
C SER A 213 -13.04 4.36 -12.29
N VAL A 214 -11.86 4.77 -12.73
CA VAL A 214 -10.58 4.14 -12.39
C VAL A 214 -9.57 5.23 -12.00
N PHE A 215 -8.57 4.86 -11.20
CA PHE A 215 -7.51 5.78 -10.86
C PHE A 215 -6.16 5.08 -10.68
N GLU A 216 -5.11 5.88 -10.80
CA GLU A 216 -3.76 5.53 -10.39
C GLU A 216 -3.16 6.67 -9.57
N ILE A 217 -2.32 6.32 -8.61
CA ILE A 217 -1.54 7.30 -7.85
C ILE A 217 -0.10 7.22 -8.30
N HIS A 218 0.42 8.34 -8.75
CA HIS A 218 1.79 8.47 -9.25
C HIS A 218 2.56 9.52 -8.47
N GLU A 219 3.86 9.32 -8.36
CA GLU A 219 4.78 10.37 -7.96
C GLU A 219 4.75 11.50 -9.01
N ALA A 220 4.79 12.76 -8.55
CA ALA A 220 4.51 13.92 -9.39
C ALA A 220 5.54 14.13 -10.53
N SER A 221 6.80 13.73 -10.36
CA SER A 221 7.83 13.82 -11.41
C SER A 221 7.71 12.73 -12.47
N GLY A 222 6.97 11.66 -12.18
CA GLY A 222 6.85 10.51 -13.07
C GLY A 222 8.08 9.59 -13.06
N ALA A 223 9.02 9.78 -12.13
CA ALA A 223 10.24 8.97 -12.05
C ALA A 223 9.95 7.53 -11.60
N GLU A 224 8.88 7.35 -10.82
CA GLU A 224 8.50 6.05 -10.28
C GLU A 224 7.23 5.51 -10.96
N ARG A 225 7.01 4.22 -10.82
CA ARG A 225 5.79 3.54 -11.23
C ARG A 225 4.60 3.99 -10.37
N ALA A 226 3.38 3.59 -10.76
CA ALA A 226 2.21 3.83 -9.94
C ALA A 226 2.40 3.25 -8.52
N ILE A 227 2.15 4.08 -7.51
CA ILE A 227 2.15 3.73 -6.08
C ILE A 227 0.95 2.85 -5.77
N ALA A 228 -0.21 3.23 -6.32
CA ALA A 228 -1.47 2.56 -6.13
C ALA A 228 -2.32 2.60 -7.40
N GLY A 229 -3.31 1.75 -7.47
CA GLY A 229 -4.31 1.81 -8.51
C GLY A 229 -5.57 1.06 -8.15
N GLY A 230 -6.70 1.59 -8.61
CA GLY A 230 -8.01 1.08 -8.29
C GLY A 230 -9.07 1.50 -9.28
N GLY A 231 -10.32 1.19 -8.94
CA GLY A 231 -11.48 1.55 -9.73
C GLY A 231 -12.72 0.72 -9.41
N ARG A 232 -13.79 0.98 -10.16
CA ARG A 232 -15.08 0.31 -10.05
C ARG A 232 -15.10 -1.02 -10.79
N TYR A 233 -15.65 -2.08 -10.16
CA TYR A 233 -15.68 -3.44 -10.70
C TYR A 233 -16.99 -4.17 -10.38
N ASP A 234 -18.11 -3.68 -10.92
CA ASP A 234 -19.46 -4.08 -10.56
C ASP A 234 -19.84 -5.53 -10.95
N GLY A 235 -19.17 -6.09 -11.95
CA GLY A 235 -19.49 -7.44 -12.46
C GLY A 235 -18.71 -8.59 -11.80
N LEU A 236 -17.71 -8.31 -10.97
CA LEU A 236 -16.77 -9.35 -10.56
C LEU A 236 -17.36 -10.37 -9.58
N VAL A 237 -18.21 -9.92 -8.63
CA VAL A 237 -18.86 -10.81 -7.66
C VAL A 237 -19.83 -11.74 -8.38
N GLU A 238 -20.59 -11.25 -9.36
CA GLU A 238 -21.49 -12.03 -10.19
C GLU A 238 -20.72 -13.05 -11.05
N LEU A 239 -19.59 -12.65 -11.62
CA LEU A 239 -18.72 -13.52 -12.43
C LEU A 239 -18.23 -14.76 -11.65
N VAL A 240 -18.07 -14.64 -10.33
CA VAL A 240 -17.65 -15.76 -9.46
C VAL A 240 -18.83 -16.45 -8.76
N GLY A 241 -20.06 -16.27 -9.26
CA GLY A 241 -21.26 -16.97 -8.81
C GLY A 241 -21.99 -16.31 -7.63
N GLY A 242 -21.66 -15.07 -7.30
CA GLY A 242 -22.37 -14.29 -6.27
C GLY A 242 -23.50 -13.43 -6.81
N PRO A 243 -24.20 -12.67 -5.95
CA PRO A 243 -25.21 -11.71 -6.39
C PRO A 243 -24.54 -10.52 -7.11
N LYS A 244 -25.30 -9.85 -7.99
CA LYS A 244 -24.87 -8.59 -8.59
C LYS A 244 -24.52 -7.59 -7.49
N THR A 245 -23.27 -7.16 -7.43
CA THR A 245 -22.75 -6.33 -6.34
C THR A 245 -21.82 -5.28 -6.92
N SER A 246 -22.21 -4.02 -6.83
CA SER A 246 -21.33 -2.91 -7.19
C SER A 246 -20.17 -2.82 -6.21
N ALA A 247 -18.99 -2.53 -6.72
CA ALA A 247 -17.79 -2.48 -5.90
C ALA A 247 -16.78 -1.47 -6.45
N PHE A 248 -16.07 -0.83 -5.53
CA PHE A 248 -14.93 0.06 -5.81
C PHE A 248 -13.80 -0.21 -4.83
N GLY A 249 -12.57 -0.31 -5.32
CA GLY A 249 -11.44 -0.59 -4.46
C GLY A 249 -10.10 -0.25 -5.09
N PHE A 250 -9.04 -0.27 -4.28
CA PHE A 250 -7.68 -0.08 -4.75
C PHE A 250 -6.69 -1.01 -4.07
N GLY A 251 -5.53 -1.17 -4.70
CA GLY A 251 -4.35 -1.78 -4.12
C GLY A 251 -3.17 -0.81 -4.14
N MET A 252 -2.52 -0.60 -2.99
CA MET A 252 -1.32 0.23 -2.82
C MET A 252 -0.14 -0.66 -2.45
N GLY A 253 0.90 -0.67 -3.31
CA GLY A 253 2.09 -1.50 -3.09
C GLY A 253 3.11 -0.84 -2.14
N ASP A 254 3.70 -1.62 -1.25
CA ASP A 254 4.71 -1.18 -0.29
C ASP A 254 6.02 -0.73 -0.96
N VAL A 255 6.42 -1.39 -2.04
CA VAL A 255 7.73 -1.18 -2.66
C VAL A 255 7.86 0.22 -3.26
N VAL A 256 6.92 0.63 -4.12
CA VAL A 256 6.99 1.96 -4.76
C VAL A 256 6.71 3.06 -3.73
N LEU A 257 5.77 2.85 -2.82
CA LEU A 257 5.48 3.79 -1.74
C LEU A 257 6.74 4.05 -0.89
N SER A 258 7.45 3.00 -0.50
CA SER A 258 8.69 3.16 0.29
C SER A 258 9.79 3.90 -0.45
N LEU A 259 9.92 3.72 -1.77
CA LEU A 259 10.86 4.48 -2.59
C LEU A 259 10.51 5.97 -2.60
N VAL A 260 9.25 6.32 -2.83
CA VAL A 260 8.79 7.71 -2.82
C VAL A 260 9.00 8.36 -1.45
N LEU A 261 8.64 7.68 -0.36
CA LEU A 261 8.85 8.18 1.00
C LEU A 261 10.35 8.41 1.29
N LYS A 262 11.22 7.49 0.85
CA LYS A 262 12.67 7.61 0.99
C LYS A 262 13.21 8.81 0.21
N ASP A 263 12.81 8.96 -1.06
CA ASP A 263 13.28 10.04 -1.93
C ASP A 263 12.82 11.42 -1.44
N ARG A 264 11.71 11.47 -0.70
CA ARG A 264 11.20 12.69 -0.02
C ARG A 264 11.77 12.90 1.40
N GLY A 265 12.65 12.02 1.87
CA GLY A 265 13.22 12.12 3.21
C GLY A 265 12.21 11.90 4.36
N LEU A 266 11.10 11.23 4.05
CA LEU A 266 10.02 10.93 5.00
C LEU A 266 10.23 9.60 5.74
N LEU A 267 11.22 8.81 5.34
CA LEU A 267 11.68 7.64 6.09
C LEU A 267 12.91 8.01 6.92
N PRO A 268 13.06 7.41 8.12
CA PRO A 268 14.27 7.59 8.93
C PRO A 268 15.53 7.24 8.13
N ALA A 269 16.60 8.04 8.31
CA ALA A 269 17.88 7.85 7.61
C ALA A 269 18.54 6.50 7.91
N ASP A 270 18.19 5.88 9.06
CA ASP A 270 18.67 4.57 9.51
C ASP A 270 17.88 3.39 8.87
N GLY A 271 17.10 3.63 7.82
CA GLY A 271 16.28 2.60 7.17
C GLY A 271 15.10 2.11 7.99
N GLY A 272 14.67 2.88 8.97
CA GLY A 272 13.54 2.56 9.85
C GLY A 272 13.95 1.80 11.13
N GLU A 273 15.25 1.61 11.37
CA GLU A 273 15.71 0.95 12.60
C GLU A 273 15.23 1.69 13.85
N SER A 274 15.14 3.04 13.80
CA SER A 274 14.61 3.88 14.87
C SER A 274 13.12 3.63 15.16
N LEU A 275 12.37 3.09 14.23
CA LEU A 275 10.95 2.73 14.40
C LEU A 275 10.75 1.38 15.11
N LEU A 276 11.79 0.55 15.18
CA LEU A 276 11.71 -0.72 15.86
C LEU A 276 11.62 -0.52 17.37
N PRO A 277 10.83 -1.34 18.10
CA PRO A 277 10.77 -1.27 19.55
C PRO A 277 12.16 -1.43 20.17
N ARG A 278 12.57 -0.44 20.97
CA ARG A 278 13.82 -0.49 21.74
C ARG A 278 13.61 -1.41 22.94
N PRO A 279 14.62 -2.24 23.31
CA PRO A 279 14.57 -2.93 24.59
C PRO A 279 14.54 -1.92 25.74
N ASP A 280 13.63 -2.13 26.68
CA ASP A 280 13.59 -1.35 27.90
C ASP A 280 14.80 -1.67 28.77
N VAL A 281 15.21 -2.96 28.77
CA VAL A 281 16.29 -3.49 29.58
C VAL A 281 17.16 -4.45 28.79
N PHE A 282 18.47 -4.31 28.94
CA PHE A 282 19.48 -5.27 28.52
C PHE A 282 20.16 -5.87 29.76
N MET A 283 19.99 -7.17 29.99
CA MET A 283 20.59 -7.87 31.12
C MET A 283 22.01 -8.29 30.80
N ILE A 284 22.92 -8.04 31.74
CA ILE A 284 24.35 -8.35 31.66
C ILE A 284 24.74 -9.19 32.86
N SER A 285 25.30 -10.37 32.63
CA SER A 285 25.90 -11.20 33.66
C SER A 285 27.43 -11.12 33.57
N ALA A 286 28.06 -10.62 34.60
CA ALA A 286 29.51 -10.51 34.70
C ALA A 286 30.18 -11.81 35.16
N ASP A 287 29.42 -12.77 35.69
CA ASP A 287 29.84 -14.08 36.18
C ASP A 287 28.89 -15.17 35.70
N PRO A 288 29.36 -16.32 35.19
CA PRO A 288 28.53 -17.45 34.86
C PRO A 288 27.61 -17.93 36.01
N ALA A 289 28.05 -17.82 37.23
CA ALA A 289 27.25 -18.16 38.43
C ALA A 289 26.02 -17.27 38.62
N ALA A 290 26.02 -16.08 38.04
CA ALA A 290 24.89 -15.15 38.07
C ALA A 290 23.83 -15.43 36.99
N ASP A 291 24.09 -16.28 35.97
CA ASP A 291 23.18 -16.54 34.87
C ASP A 291 21.77 -17.02 35.32
N PRO A 292 21.62 -17.94 36.26
CA PRO A 292 20.30 -18.35 36.73
C PRO A 292 19.49 -17.20 37.34
N VAL A 293 20.17 -16.31 38.08
CA VAL A 293 19.54 -15.12 38.67
C VAL A 293 19.15 -14.13 37.56
N MET A 294 20.03 -13.92 36.61
CA MET A 294 19.75 -13.04 35.44
C MET A 294 18.51 -13.53 34.68
N HIS A 295 18.42 -14.83 34.40
CA HIS A 295 17.27 -15.38 33.69
C HIS A 295 15.97 -15.26 34.47
N ARG A 296 16.01 -15.45 35.80
CA ARG A 296 14.86 -15.26 36.69
C ARG A 296 14.39 -13.81 36.68
N LEU A 297 15.30 -12.85 36.90
CA LEU A 297 15.00 -11.42 36.84
C LEU A 297 14.48 -10.98 35.49
N ALA A 298 15.06 -11.46 34.40
CA ALA A 298 14.57 -11.19 33.05
C ALA A 298 13.13 -11.69 32.83
N ALA A 299 12.77 -12.85 33.41
CA ALA A 299 11.41 -13.37 33.34
C ALA A 299 10.43 -12.53 34.15
N GLU A 300 10.83 -12.06 35.35
CA GLU A 300 10.03 -11.17 36.17
C GLU A 300 9.75 -9.84 35.50
N LEU A 301 10.78 -9.20 34.91
CA LEU A 301 10.66 -7.95 34.18
C LEU A 301 9.76 -8.12 32.93
N ARG A 302 9.87 -9.24 32.20
CA ARG A 302 9.00 -9.54 31.05
C ARG A 302 7.54 -9.73 31.47
N ARG A 303 7.27 -10.36 32.61
CA ARG A 303 5.91 -10.47 33.16
C ARG A 303 5.34 -9.11 33.57
N ALA A 304 6.20 -8.17 33.96
CA ALA A 304 5.83 -6.78 34.21
C ALA A 304 5.64 -5.93 32.93
N GLY A 305 5.72 -6.54 31.75
CA GLY A 305 5.46 -5.88 30.46
C GLY A 305 6.68 -5.25 29.80
N LEU A 306 7.89 -5.39 30.35
CA LEU A 306 9.09 -4.80 29.79
C LEU A 306 9.69 -5.65 28.68
N HIS A 307 10.20 -5.01 27.63
CA HIS A 307 10.99 -5.65 26.57
C HIS A 307 12.41 -5.86 27.07
N VAL A 308 12.74 -7.11 27.45
CA VAL A 308 14.03 -7.48 28.03
C VAL A 308 14.84 -8.34 27.07
N ARG A 309 16.09 -7.94 26.85
CA ARG A 309 17.11 -8.68 26.09
C ARG A 309 18.33 -9.01 26.95
N HIS A 310 19.14 -9.97 26.51
CA HIS A 310 20.47 -10.28 27.05
C HIS A 310 21.36 -10.79 25.91
N SER A 311 22.67 -10.84 26.15
CA SER A 311 23.63 -11.42 25.20
C SER A 311 23.66 -12.95 25.33
N TYR A 312 23.80 -13.63 24.19
CA TYR A 312 24.07 -15.07 24.12
C TYR A 312 25.59 -15.37 23.97
N LYS A 313 26.44 -14.34 24.01
CA LYS A 313 27.88 -14.50 23.92
C LYS A 313 28.44 -15.06 25.25
N SER A 314 29.50 -15.85 25.15
CA SER A 314 30.19 -16.40 26.33
C SER A 314 31.06 -15.39 27.08
N THR A 315 31.31 -14.20 26.50
CA THR A 315 32.11 -13.15 27.16
C THR A 315 31.44 -12.64 28.44
N ARG A 316 32.25 -12.35 29.46
CA ARG A 316 31.81 -11.70 30.71
C ARG A 316 32.35 -10.27 30.83
N ASN A 317 32.95 -9.76 29.77
CA ASN A 317 33.44 -8.38 29.74
C ASN A 317 32.26 -7.42 29.65
N VAL A 318 31.94 -6.76 30.77
CA VAL A 318 30.84 -5.81 30.91
C VAL A 318 30.86 -4.72 29.85
N GLY A 319 32.05 -4.18 29.52
CA GLY A 319 32.20 -3.15 28.49
C GLY A 319 31.76 -3.63 27.09
N LYS A 320 32.14 -4.87 26.73
CA LYS A 320 31.68 -5.46 25.45
C LYS A 320 30.17 -5.70 25.44
N LEU A 321 29.61 -6.15 26.57
CA LEU A 321 28.17 -6.40 26.70
C LEU A 321 27.37 -5.11 26.73
N LEU A 322 27.90 -4.04 27.33
CA LEU A 322 27.32 -2.69 27.20
C LEU A 322 27.34 -2.17 25.75
N GLY A 323 28.41 -2.49 25.01
CA GLY A 323 28.46 -2.21 23.58
C GLY A 323 27.34 -2.95 22.80
N ASP A 324 27.02 -4.19 23.17
CA ASP A 324 25.89 -4.95 22.57
C ASP A 324 24.54 -4.32 22.96
N ALA A 325 24.37 -3.88 24.22
CA ALA A 325 23.20 -3.15 24.67
C ALA A 325 23.00 -1.83 23.88
N GLY A 326 24.08 -1.08 23.63
CA GLY A 326 24.04 0.11 22.80
C GLY A 326 23.68 -0.17 21.34
N LYS A 327 24.21 -1.25 20.75
CA LYS A 327 23.86 -1.64 19.37
C LYS A 327 22.37 -1.95 19.19
N CYS A 328 21.71 -2.56 20.17
CA CYS A 328 20.27 -2.78 20.12
C CYS A 328 19.47 -1.60 20.69
N ARG A 329 20.14 -0.48 21.01
CA ARG A 329 19.54 0.76 21.52
C ARG A 329 18.72 0.55 22.78
N ALA A 330 19.13 -0.37 23.67
CA ALA A 330 18.46 -0.57 24.93
C ALA A 330 18.45 0.72 25.75
N ARG A 331 17.36 0.96 26.49
CA ARG A 331 17.24 2.17 27.33
C ARG A 331 18.08 2.06 28.59
N ARG A 332 18.09 0.87 29.20
CA ARG A 332 18.80 0.61 30.45
C ARG A 332 19.57 -0.72 30.36
N ALA A 333 20.69 -0.81 31.04
CA ALA A 333 21.40 -2.06 31.27
C ALA A 333 21.31 -2.45 32.74
N VAL A 334 20.93 -3.70 33.04
CA VAL A 334 20.98 -4.28 34.36
C VAL A 334 22.18 -5.22 34.44
N ILE A 335 23.13 -4.91 35.29
CA ILE A 335 24.41 -5.60 35.41
C ILE A 335 24.42 -6.39 36.71
N LEU A 336 24.55 -7.70 36.61
CA LEU A 336 24.76 -8.62 37.70
C LEU A 336 26.27 -8.78 37.89
N ASP A 337 26.81 -8.07 38.86
CA ASP A 337 28.23 -8.00 39.19
C ASP A 337 28.46 -8.47 40.64
N ALA A 338 29.56 -8.04 41.27
CA ALA A 338 29.89 -8.38 42.63
C ALA A 338 28.84 -7.94 43.69
N GLY A 339 27.99 -6.97 43.35
CA GLY A 339 26.86 -6.53 44.20
C GLY A 339 25.80 -7.61 44.38
N LEU A 340 25.78 -8.63 43.53
CA LEU A 340 24.82 -9.75 43.67
C LEU A 340 24.92 -10.47 44.99
N ALA A 341 26.10 -10.59 45.57
CA ALA A 341 26.32 -11.20 46.89
C ALA A 341 25.60 -10.46 48.04
N SER A 342 25.37 -9.15 47.88
CA SER A 342 24.61 -8.32 48.81
C SER A 342 23.15 -8.08 48.39
N GLY A 343 22.66 -8.83 47.39
CA GLY A 343 21.29 -8.71 46.90
C GLY A 343 21.05 -7.47 46.03
N GLN A 344 22.10 -6.90 45.47
CA GLN A 344 22.02 -5.71 44.61
C GLN A 344 22.43 -5.99 43.16
N VAL A 345 21.91 -5.20 42.26
CA VAL A 345 22.31 -5.13 40.83
C VAL A 345 22.61 -3.68 40.45
N SER A 346 23.50 -3.48 39.50
CA SER A 346 23.77 -2.16 38.94
C SER A 346 22.81 -1.88 37.77
N VAL A 347 22.07 -0.78 37.86
CA VAL A 347 21.21 -0.28 36.77
C VAL A 347 21.88 0.92 36.13
N LYS A 348 22.19 0.83 34.83
CA LYS A 348 22.77 1.92 34.07
C LYS A 348 21.75 2.44 33.06
N ASP A 349 21.45 3.72 33.10
CA ASP A 349 20.71 4.43 32.07
C ASP A 349 21.65 4.65 30.87
N LEU A 350 21.29 4.11 29.71
CA LEU A 350 22.12 4.19 28.50
C LEU A 350 21.84 5.45 27.69
N ASP A 351 20.74 6.14 27.93
CA ASP A 351 20.43 7.43 27.33
C ASP A 351 21.01 8.58 28.15
N GLY A 352 20.82 8.58 29.47
CA GLY A 352 21.30 9.63 30.39
C GLY A 352 22.69 9.40 30.95
N GLY A 353 23.25 8.19 30.82
CA GLY A 353 24.62 7.85 31.28
C GLY A 353 24.73 7.60 32.80
N SER A 354 23.68 7.80 33.60
CA SER A 354 23.71 7.58 35.06
C SER A 354 23.75 6.09 35.39
N GLN A 355 24.31 5.75 36.57
CA GLN A 355 24.33 4.38 37.08
C GLN A 355 24.06 4.39 38.58
N SER A 356 23.21 3.46 39.06
CA SER A 356 22.85 3.31 40.43
C SER A 356 22.80 1.83 40.83
N ALA A 357 23.02 1.55 42.12
CA ALA A 357 22.77 0.23 42.69
C ALA A 357 21.28 0.14 43.11
N VAL A 358 20.64 -0.98 42.77
CA VAL A 358 19.22 -1.23 43.08
C VAL A 358 19.09 -2.59 43.74
N ALA A 359 18.31 -2.69 44.82
CA ALA A 359 18.02 -3.98 45.42
C ALA A 359 17.25 -4.86 44.41
N MET A 360 17.57 -6.15 44.32
CA MET A 360 16.87 -7.07 43.38
C MET A 360 15.37 -7.13 43.65
N SER A 361 14.93 -6.98 44.94
CA SER A 361 13.51 -6.91 45.31
C SER A 361 12.78 -5.73 44.68
N ASP A 362 13.49 -4.62 44.45
CA ASP A 362 12.90 -3.36 44.03
C ASP A 362 13.09 -3.13 42.52
N LEU A 363 13.82 -4.03 41.85
CA LEU A 363 14.22 -3.88 40.47
C LEU A 363 13.00 -3.71 39.50
N VAL A 364 11.98 -4.52 39.68
CA VAL A 364 10.76 -4.44 38.87
C VAL A 364 10.09 -3.08 39.05
N ALA A 365 9.85 -2.67 40.30
CA ALA A 365 9.21 -1.40 40.61
C ALA A 365 10.03 -0.21 40.06
N THR A 366 11.37 -0.24 40.24
CA THR A 366 12.28 0.78 39.72
C THR A 366 12.26 0.92 38.22
N LEU A 367 12.09 -0.18 37.49
CA LEU A 367 12.17 -0.18 36.02
C LEU A 367 10.80 0.02 35.35
N THR A 368 9.70 -0.11 36.08
CA THR A 368 8.32 0.14 35.58
C THR A 368 7.79 1.53 35.96
N ALA A 369 8.43 2.22 36.92
CA ALA A 369 8.17 3.62 37.23
C ALA A 369 8.70 4.56 36.14
#